data_b7c4db548dc8bb66a43ecc85cbf37d3c
#
_entry.id   b7c4db548dc8bb66a43ecc85cbf37d3c
#
_cell.length_a   1.000
_cell.length_b   1.000
_cell.length_c   1.000
_cell.angle_alpha   90.00
_cell.angle_beta   90.00
_cell.angle_gamma   90.00
#
_symmetry.space_group_name_H-M   'P 1'
#
loop_
_entity.id
_entity.type
_entity.pdbx_description
1 polymer ?
#
loop_
_entity_poly.entity_id
_entity_poly.type
_entity_poly.pdbx_seq_one_letter_code
_entity_poly.pdbx_strand_id
1 'polypeptide(L)'
;MISNILRWSGKTLLALLILIVIAITAFRMAASIRETHTRAELAPPSGRLVPTSSGGVFVQEKGPADGIPVVLFHGTAAWSELWRHTTGVLAAAGFRVIALDLPPFGFSDRPGSYARKDQAARINDVLVNLKAKPAIIVGHSFGAGAATELVMRYPDRARGLVLVDAALGLTVAPSEAPWIIQPKWIREILVSLTITNPVATKTLLESLIEKKERALPEFVAILQRPTTQRDTTPDIADWLYYFLGADRDAISADRRAYARVKLPVTILWGDKDNTTPVEQALDLRTLLPPETTLTLLPGLGHIPQIEDPALFNDALLKALGKL
;
A
#
# COMPACT_ATOMS: atom_id res chain seq x y z
N MET A 1 -36.56 -35.82 -24.95
CA MET A 1 -36.11 -35.58 -23.54
C MET A 1 -34.84 -34.79 -23.48
N ILE A 2 -33.80 -35.14 -24.21
CA ILE A 2 -32.48 -34.46 -24.25
C ILE A 2 -32.60 -32.97 -24.70
N SER A 3 -33.43 -32.66 -25.70
CA SER A 3 -33.65 -31.29 -26.20
C SER A 3 -34.30 -30.37 -25.16
N ASN A 4 -35.16 -30.89 -24.31
CA ASN A 4 -35.78 -30.11 -23.24
C ASN A 4 -34.77 -29.83 -22.08
N ILE A 5 -33.92 -30.81 -21.75
CA ILE A 5 -32.88 -30.63 -20.73
C ILE A 5 -31.87 -29.57 -21.19
N LEU A 6 -31.42 -29.58 -22.44
CA LEU A 6 -30.54 -28.54 -22.99
C LEU A 6 -31.19 -27.15 -23.01
N ARG A 7 -32.49 -27.05 -23.32
CA ARG A 7 -33.25 -25.77 -23.29
C ARG A 7 -33.43 -25.23 -21.87
N TRP A 8 -33.61 -26.10 -20.88
CA TRP A 8 -33.72 -25.73 -19.47
C TRP A 8 -32.36 -25.29 -18.93
N SER A 9 -31.28 -26.01 -19.24
CA SER A 9 -29.92 -25.61 -18.85
C SER A 9 -29.49 -24.27 -19.48
N GLY A 10 -29.88 -24.00 -20.75
CA GLY A 10 -29.63 -22.72 -21.40
C GLY A 10 -30.36 -21.54 -20.75
N LYS A 11 -31.65 -21.74 -20.40
CA LYS A 11 -32.43 -20.70 -19.68
C LYS A 11 -31.92 -20.44 -18.29
N THR A 12 -31.50 -21.47 -17.55
CA THR A 12 -30.91 -21.34 -16.22
C THR A 12 -29.59 -20.61 -16.29
N LEU A 13 -28.73 -20.94 -17.25
CA LEU A 13 -27.45 -20.25 -17.48
C LEU A 13 -27.66 -18.78 -17.83
N LEU A 14 -28.61 -18.47 -18.71
CA LEU A 14 -28.95 -17.09 -19.06
C LEU A 14 -29.47 -16.30 -17.85
N ALA A 15 -30.38 -16.89 -17.06
CA ALA A 15 -30.88 -16.26 -15.85
C ALA A 15 -29.75 -15.98 -14.83
N LEU A 16 -28.81 -16.92 -14.66
CA LEU A 16 -27.65 -16.75 -13.80
C LEU A 16 -26.75 -15.61 -14.30
N LEU A 17 -26.47 -15.55 -15.60
CA LEU A 17 -25.70 -14.47 -16.20
C LEU A 17 -26.36 -13.10 -15.99
N ILE A 18 -27.68 -13.02 -16.17
CA ILE A 18 -28.43 -11.78 -15.92
C ILE A 18 -28.32 -11.36 -14.45
N LEU A 19 -28.47 -12.29 -13.51
CA LEU A 19 -28.32 -12.01 -12.08
C LEU A 19 -26.92 -11.53 -11.73
N ILE A 20 -25.88 -12.13 -12.31
CA ILE A 20 -24.49 -11.69 -12.13
C ILE A 20 -24.31 -10.27 -12.66
N VAL A 21 -24.81 -9.95 -13.86
CA VAL A 21 -24.73 -8.60 -14.44
C VAL A 21 -25.47 -7.59 -13.57
N ILE A 22 -26.66 -7.93 -13.08
CA ILE A 22 -27.42 -7.06 -12.16
C ILE A 22 -26.63 -6.82 -10.87
N ALA A 23 -26.09 -7.87 -10.26
CA ALA A 23 -25.31 -7.75 -9.03
C ALA A 23 -24.06 -6.86 -9.22
N ILE A 24 -23.28 -7.09 -10.29
CA ILE A 24 -22.12 -6.30 -10.66
C ILE A 24 -22.50 -4.83 -10.85
N THR A 25 -23.57 -4.56 -11.60
CA THR A 25 -24.05 -3.20 -11.85
C THR A 25 -24.49 -2.53 -10.54
N ALA A 26 -25.18 -3.26 -9.68
CA ALA A 26 -25.60 -2.76 -8.37
C ALA A 26 -24.41 -2.38 -7.48
N PHE A 27 -23.36 -3.18 -7.44
CA PHE A 27 -22.13 -2.84 -6.67
C PHE A 27 -21.45 -1.59 -7.22
N ARG A 28 -21.33 -1.45 -8.54
CA ARG A 28 -20.73 -0.28 -9.17
C ARG A 28 -21.57 0.99 -8.93
N MET A 29 -22.89 0.89 -9.03
CA MET A 29 -23.80 1.99 -8.70
C MET A 29 -23.71 2.36 -7.21
N ALA A 30 -23.69 1.38 -6.33
CA ALA A 30 -23.55 1.62 -4.89
C ALA A 30 -22.21 2.33 -4.57
N ALA A 31 -21.12 2.01 -5.26
CA ALA A 31 -19.86 2.74 -5.15
C ALA A 31 -20.05 4.20 -5.57
N SER A 32 -20.60 4.48 -6.75
CA SER A 32 -20.85 5.85 -7.24
C SER A 32 -21.74 6.67 -6.31
N ILE A 33 -22.75 6.06 -5.66
CA ILE A 33 -23.62 6.73 -4.71
C ILE A 33 -22.88 7.09 -3.41
N ARG A 34 -21.91 6.29 -3.00
CA ARG A 34 -21.08 6.54 -1.79
C ARG A 34 -19.98 7.55 -2.04
N GLU A 35 -19.42 7.60 -3.25
CA GLU A 35 -18.28 8.42 -3.62
C GLU A 35 -18.67 9.87 -3.91
N THR A 36 -19.20 10.58 -2.90
CA THR A 36 -19.77 11.92 -3.05
C THR A 36 -19.00 13.01 -2.31
N HIS A 37 -18.13 12.63 -1.37
CA HIS A 37 -17.43 13.57 -0.51
C HIS A 37 -16.20 14.17 -1.20
N THR A 38 -15.88 15.40 -0.79
CA THR A 38 -14.64 16.06 -1.15
C THR A 38 -13.52 15.69 -0.15
N ARG A 39 -12.26 15.89 -0.55
CA ARG A 39 -11.14 15.77 0.39
C ARG A 39 -11.31 16.66 1.62
N ALA A 40 -11.75 17.91 1.43
CA ALA A 40 -11.89 18.88 2.53
C ALA A 40 -12.85 18.42 3.63
N GLU A 41 -13.87 17.63 3.28
CA GLU A 41 -14.83 17.07 4.23
C GLU A 41 -14.28 15.87 5.01
N LEU A 42 -13.34 15.14 4.44
CA LEU A 42 -12.88 13.86 4.98
C LEU A 42 -11.46 13.89 5.54
N ALA A 43 -10.55 14.67 4.96
CA ALA A 43 -9.16 14.67 5.39
C ALA A 43 -9.01 15.13 6.83
N PRO A 44 -8.14 14.50 7.62
CA PRO A 44 -7.88 14.94 8.98
C PRO A 44 -7.15 16.30 8.98
N PRO A 45 -7.46 17.20 9.94
CA PRO A 45 -6.81 18.50 10.02
C PRO A 45 -5.33 18.43 10.41
N SER A 46 -4.86 17.27 10.86
CA SER A 46 -3.45 16.99 11.19
C SER A 46 -2.55 16.88 9.96
N GLY A 47 -3.13 16.72 8.77
CA GLY A 47 -2.38 16.59 7.53
C GLY A 47 -2.56 17.75 6.57
N ARG A 48 -1.72 17.80 5.55
CA ARG A 48 -1.78 18.80 4.48
C ARG A 48 -1.30 18.22 3.15
N LEU A 49 -1.71 18.85 2.06
CA LEU A 49 -1.13 18.55 0.75
C LEU A 49 0.23 19.24 0.62
N VAL A 50 1.22 18.46 0.21
CA VAL A 50 2.52 18.95 -0.22
C VAL A 50 2.54 18.90 -1.74
N PRO A 51 2.74 20.03 -2.45
CA PRO A 51 2.74 20.05 -3.91
C PRO A 51 3.90 19.23 -4.46
N THR A 52 3.66 18.59 -5.61
CA THR A 52 4.68 17.88 -6.40
C THR A 52 4.53 18.24 -7.87
N SER A 53 5.44 17.79 -8.71
CA SER A 53 5.36 17.98 -10.17
C SER A 53 4.12 17.33 -10.81
N SER A 54 3.45 16.41 -10.12
CA SER A 54 2.28 15.70 -10.63
C SER A 54 1.19 15.52 -9.56
N GLY A 55 0.67 16.64 -9.06
CA GLY A 55 -0.35 16.70 -8.01
C GLY A 55 0.22 16.80 -6.61
N GLY A 56 -0.64 17.02 -5.61
CA GLY A 56 -0.25 17.09 -4.20
C GLY A 56 -0.28 15.71 -3.53
N VAL A 57 0.70 15.47 -2.66
CA VAL A 57 0.72 14.31 -1.78
C VAL A 57 0.28 14.73 -0.39
N PHE A 58 -0.70 14.02 0.17
CA PHE A 58 -1.16 14.28 1.53
C PHE A 58 -0.16 13.69 2.54
N VAL A 59 0.22 14.53 3.51
CA VAL A 59 1.26 14.22 4.47
C VAL A 59 0.79 14.57 5.88
N GLN A 60 1.03 13.70 6.82
CA GLN A 60 0.90 13.93 8.25
C GLN A 60 2.29 13.95 8.88
N GLU A 61 2.65 15.04 9.55
CA GLU A 61 3.92 15.18 10.23
C GLU A 61 3.75 15.16 11.76
N LYS A 62 4.68 14.52 12.47
CA LYS A 62 4.71 14.49 13.94
C LYS A 62 6.15 14.43 14.45
N GLY A 63 6.38 15.00 15.62
CA GLY A 63 7.70 15.05 16.26
C GLY A 63 8.46 16.35 16.01
N PRO A 64 9.72 16.45 16.50
CA PRO A 64 10.52 17.65 16.40
C PRO A 64 10.94 17.91 14.94
N ALA A 65 10.86 19.17 14.50
CA ALA A 65 11.16 19.56 13.12
C ALA A 65 12.62 19.33 12.71
N ASP A 66 13.53 19.35 13.66
CA ASP A 66 14.98 19.13 13.49
C ASP A 66 15.39 17.67 13.71
N GLY A 67 14.47 16.80 14.16
CA GLY A 67 14.68 15.37 14.32
C GLY A 67 15.08 14.67 13.02
N ILE A 68 15.67 13.49 13.13
CA ILE A 68 15.98 12.65 11.98
C ILE A 68 14.65 12.29 11.28
N PRO A 69 14.50 12.58 9.97
CA PRO A 69 13.28 12.26 9.27
C PRO A 69 13.09 10.74 9.11
N VAL A 70 11.88 10.26 9.43
CA VAL A 70 11.42 8.90 9.14
C VAL A 70 10.19 9.00 8.26
N VAL A 71 10.25 8.46 7.05
CA VAL A 71 9.17 8.53 6.07
C VAL A 71 8.46 7.19 6.01
N LEU A 72 7.15 7.17 6.26
CA LEU A 72 6.35 5.97 6.37
C LEU A 72 5.44 5.80 5.13
N PHE A 73 5.64 4.71 4.40
CA PHE A 73 4.88 4.31 3.22
C PHE A 73 3.92 3.18 3.59
N HIS A 74 2.62 3.39 3.42
CA HIS A 74 1.59 2.40 3.72
C HIS A 74 1.42 1.36 2.61
N GLY A 75 0.72 0.25 2.93
CA GLY A 75 0.36 -0.81 1.99
C GLY A 75 -0.88 -0.49 1.14
N THR A 76 -1.30 -1.46 0.34
CA THR A 76 -2.50 -1.41 -0.51
C THR A 76 -3.76 -1.07 0.29
N ALA A 77 -4.62 -0.24 -0.28
CA ALA A 77 -5.92 0.17 0.28
C ALA A 77 -5.85 0.83 1.68
N ALA A 78 -4.65 1.21 2.11
CA ALA A 78 -4.41 1.92 3.35
C ALA A 78 -4.09 3.41 3.09
N TRP A 79 -3.73 4.13 4.12
CA TRP A 79 -3.26 5.51 4.09
C TRP A 79 -2.46 5.81 5.36
N SER A 80 -1.96 7.03 5.51
CA SER A 80 -1.05 7.42 6.61
C SER A 80 -1.57 7.11 8.01
N GLU A 81 -2.89 7.11 8.24
CA GLU A 81 -3.48 6.76 9.54
C GLU A 81 -3.28 5.29 9.95
N LEU A 82 -2.91 4.40 9.04
CA LEU A 82 -2.52 3.04 9.44
C LEU A 82 -1.29 3.03 10.35
N TRP A 83 -0.48 4.10 10.28
CA TRP A 83 0.71 4.32 11.09
C TRP A 83 0.45 5.09 12.39
N ARG A 84 -0.83 5.36 12.77
CA ARG A 84 -1.19 6.26 13.88
C ARG A 84 -0.50 5.93 15.21
N HIS A 85 -0.37 4.66 15.56
CA HIS A 85 0.33 4.23 16.78
C HIS A 85 1.85 4.40 16.62
N THR A 86 2.40 4.03 15.49
CA THR A 86 3.82 4.13 15.17
C THR A 86 4.30 5.58 15.13
N THR A 87 3.55 6.49 14.51
CA THR A 87 3.91 7.92 14.44
C THR A 87 4.06 8.54 15.82
N GLY A 88 3.20 8.16 16.78
CA GLY A 88 3.29 8.64 18.16
C GLY A 88 4.55 8.18 18.87
N VAL A 89 4.88 6.89 18.74
CA VAL A 89 6.05 6.27 19.37
C VAL A 89 7.35 6.85 18.80
N LEU A 90 7.46 6.94 17.47
CA LEU A 90 8.65 7.49 16.83
C LEU A 90 8.86 8.97 17.15
N ALA A 91 7.78 9.77 17.17
CA ALA A 91 7.84 11.18 17.56
C ALA A 91 8.30 11.36 19.01
N ALA A 92 7.82 10.52 19.93
CA ALA A 92 8.27 10.51 21.33
C ALA A 92 9.74 10.10 21.47
N ALA A 93 10.26 9.29 20.53
CA ALA A 93 11.67 8.92 20.45
C ALA A 93 12.55 10.00 19.78
N GLY A 94 11.99 11.16 19.40
CA GLY A 94 12.73 12.29 18.85
C GLY A 94 12.90 12.31 17.35
N PHE A 95 12.21 11.41 16.61
CA PHE A 95 12.21 11.44 15.14
C PHE A 95 11.20 12.46 14.59
N ARG A 96 11.53 13.06 13.44
CA ARG A 96 10.59 13.79 12.60
C ARG A 96 9.87 12.77 11.71
N VAL A 97 8.66 12.39 12.07
CA VAL A 97 7.88 11.38 11.35
C VAL A 97 7.07 12.03 10.24
N ILE A 98 7.16 11.49 9.04
CA ILE A 98 6.46 11.93 7.83
C ILE A 98 5.68 10.72 7.29
N ALA A 99 4.42 10.60 7.69
CA ALA A 99 3.52 9.58 7.15
C ALA A 99 2.78 10.17 5.95
N LEU A 100 2.89 9.52 4.79
CA LEU A 100 2.32 10.03 3.54
C LEU A 100 1.27 9.09 2.96
N ASP A 101 0.34 9.65 2.21
CA ASP A 101 -0.64 8.89 1.45
C ASP A 101 -0.12 8.65 0.04
N LEU A 102 0.18 7.39 -0.30
CA LEU A 102 0.59 7.03 -1.65
C LEU A 102 -0.61 7.07 -2.62
N PRO A 103 -0.57 7.90 -3.69
CA PRO A 103 -1.62 7.87 -4.70
C PRO A 103 -1.85 6.46 -5.27
N PRO A 104 -3.12 6.07 -5.52
CA PRO A 104 -4.37 6.84 -5.41
C PRO A 104 -5.04 6.78 -4.05
N PHE A 105 -4.38 6.20 -3.05
CA PHE A 105 -4.96 5.97 -1.73
C PHE A 105 -4.93 7.23 -0.85
N GLY A 106 -5.71 7.19 0.22
CA GLY A 106 -5.81 8.27 1.18
C GLY A 106 -6.35 9.56 0.57
N PHE A 107 -5.72 10.68 0.93
CA PHE A 107 -6.15 12.03 0.58
C PHE A 107 -5.20 12.75 -0.38
N SER A 108 -4.25 12.06 -0.99
CA SER A 108 -3.41 12.60 -2.06
C SER A 108 -4.20 12.86 -3.35
N ASP A 109 -3.66 13.70 -4.23
CA ASP A 109 -4.19 13.85 -5.59
C ASP A 109 -4.01 12.54 -6.37
N ARG A 110 -4.85 12.34 -7.38
CA ARG A 110 -4.93 11.11 -8.16
C ARG A 110 -4.60 11.38 -9.62
N PRO A 111 -3.29 11.41 -9.96
CA PRO A 111 -2.82 11.86 -11.28
C PRO A 111 -2.95 10.83 -12.41
N GLY A 112 -3.48 9.62 -12.14
CA GLY A 112 -3.67 8.57 -13.14
C GLY A 112 -2.42 7.75 -13.48
N SER A 113 -1.23 8.17 -13.07
CA SER A 113 0.02 7.39 -13.22
C SER A 113 0.51 6.92 -11.86
N TYR A 114 0.63 5.59 -11.69
CA TYR A 114 0.93 4.96 -10.42
C TYR A 114 2.12 3.99 -10.49
N ALA A 115 2.92 4.04 -11.56
CA ALA A 115 4.16 3.31 -11.67
C ALA A 115 5.12 3.67 -10.51
N ARG A 116 5.96 2.74 -10.07
CA ARG A 116 6.89 2.95 -8.95
C ARG A 116 7.82 4.15 -9.17
N LYS A 117 8.27 4.36 -10.41
CA LYS A 117 9.10 5.53 -10.78
C LYS A 117 8.37 6.85 -10.53
N ASP A 118 7.07 6.92 -10.86
CA ASP A 118 6.27 8.14 -10.71
C ASP A 118 5.94 8.37 -9.22
N GLN A 119 5.69 7.31 -8.46
CA GLN A 119 5.55 7.38 -7.01
C GLN A 119 6.84 7.89 -6.36
N ALA A 120 7.99 7.32 -6.73
CA ALA A 120 9.29 7.74 -6.20
C ALA A 120 9.60 9.22 -6.54
N ALA A 121 9.28 9.68 -7.74
CA ALA A 121 9.46 11.08 -8.14
C ALA A 121 8.61 12.03 -7.29
N ARG A 122 7.32 11.71 -7.07
CA ARG A 122 6.44 12.50 -6.19
C ARG A 122 6.97 12.58 -4.78
N ILE A 123 7.45 11.47 -4.22
CA ILE A 123 7.97 11.46 -2.85
C ILE A 123 9.29 12.22 -2.76
N ASN A 124 10.16 12.14 -3.79
CA ASN A 124 11.32 13.03 -3.86
C ASN A 124 10.91 14.50 -3.81
N ASP A 125 9.89 14.92 -4.59
CA ASP A 125 9.38 16.29 -4.57
C ASP A 125 8.84 16.68 -3.19
N VAL A 126 8.12 15.75 -2.51
CA VAL A 126 7.67 15.96 -1.13
C VAL A 126 8.86 16.24 -0.21
N LEU A 127 9.91 15.42 -0.25
CA LEU A 127 11.08 15.57 0.61
C LEU A 127 11.83 16.88 0.32
N VAL A 128 11.92 17.30 -0.95
CA VAL A 128 12.48 18.60 -1.35
C VAL A 128 11.65 19.74 -0.77
N ASN A 129 10.34 19.73 -0.95
CA ASN A 129 9.44 20.78 -0.47
C ASN A 129 9.39 20.88 1.05
N LEU A 130 9.51 19.76 1.77
CA LEU A 130 9.63 19.70 3.21
C LEU A 130 11.02 20.08 3.72
N LYS A 131 11.98 20.33 2.83
CA LYS A 131 13.40 20.53 3.17
C LYS A 131 13.93 19.45 4.12
N ALA A 132 13.49 18.21 3.87
CA ALA A 132 13.89 17.07 4.69
C ALA A 132 15.36 16.75 4.48
N LYS A 133 16.10 16.52 5.58
CA LYS A 133 17.42 15.90 5.55
C LYS A 133 17.30 14.48 5.00
N PRO A 134 18.40 13.81 4.58
CA PRO A 134 18.35 12.39 4.22
C PRO A 134 17.60 11.58 5.27
N ALA A 135 16.56 10.88 4.86
CA ALA A 135 15.57 10.25 5.73
C ALA A 135 15.79 8.75 5.87
N ILE A 136 15.29 8.16 6.95
CA ILE A 136 15.09 6.72 7.00
C ILE A 136 13.75 6.43 6.32
N ILE A 137 13.79 5.58 5.31
CA ILE A 137 12.63 5.21 4.48
C ILE A 137 12.05 3.90 4.99
N VAL A 138 10.78 3.88 5.37
CA VAL A 138 10.08 2.71 5.88
C VAL A 138 8.94 2.36 4.93
N GLY A 139 9.03 1.22 4.26
CA GLY A 139 8.03 0.78 3.28
C GLY A 139 7.33 -0.50 3.72
N HIS A 140 6.00 -0.46 3.80
CA HIS A 140 5.17 -1.61 4.12
C HIS A 140 4.45 -2.13 2.88
N SER A 141 4.48 -3.44 2.64
CA SER A 141 3.72 -4.13 1.60
C SER A 141 3.92 -3.47 0.22
N PHE A 142 2.85 -3.05 -0.47
CA PHE A 142 2.88 -2.28 -1.72
C PHE A 142 3.77 -1.03 -1.63
N GLY A 143 3.72 -0.30 -0.51
CA GLY A 143 4.53 0.90 -0.30
C GLY A 143 6.04 0.63 -0.30
N ALA A 144 6.47 -0.60 -0.01
CA ALA A 144 7.86 -0.99 -0.09
C ALA A 144 8.42 -0.90 -1.52
N GLY A 145 7.60 -1.12 -2.54
CA GLY A 145 7.99 -0.95 -3.94
C GLY A 145 8.38 0.49 -4.26
N ALA A 146 7.52 1.46 -3.90
CA ALA A 146 7.80 2.89 -4.08
C ALA A 146 8.95 3.37 -3.19
N ALA A 147 9.05 2.86 -1.95
CA ALA A 147 10.14 3.17 -1.02
C ALA A 147 11.51 2.72 -1.56
N THR A 148 11.58 1.49 -2.06
CA THR A 148 12.81 0.94 -2.67
C THR A 148 13.17 1.67 -3.96
N GLU A 149 12.18 1.99 -4.79
CA GLU A 149 12.40 2.77 -6.01
C GLU A 149 12.93 4.18 -5.71
N LEU A 150 12.41 4.84 -4.66
CA LEU A 150 12.94 6.14 -4.19
C LEU A 150 14.41 6.02 -3.81
N VAL A 151 14.77 5.03 -3.01
CA VAL A 151 16.15 4.81 -2.55
C VAL A 151 17.10 4.54 -3.73
N MET A 152 16.66 3.76 -4.72
CA MET A 152 17.49 3.43 -5.88
C MET A 152 17.64 4.59 -6.86
N ARG A 153 16.61 5.45 -7.04
CA ARG A 153 16.65 6.58 -7.97
C ARG A 153 17.21 7.85 -7.34
N TYR A 154 17.00 8.04 -6.05
CA TYR A 154 17.38 9.25 -5.31
C TYR A 154 18.15 8.89 -4.03
N PRO A 155 19.31 8.23 -4.14
CA PRO A 155 20.05 7.71 -2.97
C PRO A 155 20.41 8.80 -1.96
N ASP A 156 20.62 10.03 -2.40
CA ASP A 156 20.93 11.17 -1.52
C ASP A 156 19.75 11.61 -0.64
N ARG A 157 18.54 11.10 -0.89
CA ARG A 157 17.35 11.35 -0.07
C ARG A 157 17.22 10.39 1.11
N ALA A 158 17.95 9.29 1.08
CA ALA A 158 17.83 8.24 2.07
C ALA A 158 19.18 8.03 2.82
N ARG A 159 19.07 7.78 4.11
CA ARG A 159 20.19 7.33 4.96
C ARG A 159 20.05 5.88 5.40
N GLY A 160 18.87 5.28 5.27
CA GLY A 160 18.56 3.91 5.61
C GLY A 160 17.22 3.48 5.02
N LEU A 161 17.02 2.17 4.89
CA LEU A 161 15.78 1.56 4.38
C LEU A 161 15.29 0.48 5.36
N VAL A 162 14.02 0.55 5.72
CA VAL A 162 13.32 -0.50 6.47
C VAL A 162 12.21 -1.08 5.58
N LEU A 163 12.24 -2.36 5.33
CA LEU A 163 11.25 -3.09 4.54
C LEU A 163 10.40 -3.93 5.48
N VAL A 164 9.10 -3.66 5.49
CA VAL A 164 8.11 -4.30 6.37
C VAL A 164 7.15 -5.11 5.49
N ASP A 165 7.17 -6.43 5.61
CA ASP A 165 6.27 -7.35 4.86
C ASP A 165 6.16 -6.94 3.37
N ALA A 166 7.31 -6.74 2.73
CA ALA A 166 7.44 -5.99 1.49
C ALA A 166 6.94 -6.74 0.25
N ALA A 167 5.94 -6.19 -0.45
CA ALA A 167 5.42 -6.74 -1.70
C ALA A 167 6.20 -6.19 -2.91
N LEU A 168 7.39 -6.72 -3.16
CA LEU A 168 8.29 -6.25 -4.22
C LEU A 168 8.06 -6.92 -5.58
N GLY A 169 7.38 -8.07 -5.60
CA GLY A 169 7.11 -8.83 -6.83
C GLY A 169 8.34 -9.51 -7.44
N LEU A 170 9.38 -9.79 -6.64
CA LEU A 170 10.65 -10.35 -7.12
C LEU A 170 10.61 -11.85 -7.39
N THR A 171 9.58 -12.54 -6.92
CA THR A 171 9.40 -13.99 -7.05
C THR A 171 8.63 -14.38 -8.30
N VAL A 172 8.01 -13.42 -8.97
CA VAL A 172 7.20 -13.64 -10.18
C VAL A 172 7.92 -13.00 -11.38
N ALA A 173 8.00 -13.74 -12.48
CA ALA A 173 8.55 -13.19 -13.71
C ALA A 173 7.71 -11.95 -14.14
N PRO A 174 8.34 -10.86 -14.59
CA PRO A 174 7.62 -9.70 -15.08
C PRO A 174 6.65 -10.10 -16.20
N SER A 175 5.37 -9.94 -15.96
CA SER A 175 4.32 -10.22 -16.95
C SER A 175 3.46 -8.97 -17.14
N GLU A 176 2.87 -8.84 -18.31
CA GLU A 176 1.83 -7.82 -18.52
C GLU A 176 0.61 -8.13 -17.64
N ALA A 177 -0.12 -7.08 -17.29
CA ALA A 177 -1.39 -7.25 -16.62
C ALA A 177 -2.27 -8.22 -17.44
N PRO A 178 -2.92 -9.21 -16.80
CA PRO A 178 -3.75 -10.19 -17.49
C PRO A 178 -4.73 -9.49 -18.43
N TRP A 179 -4.89 -10.01 -19.65
CA TRP A 179 -5.72 -9.39 -20.68
C TRP A 179 -7.16 -9.09 -20.21
N ILE A 180 -7.69 -9.91 -19.30
CA ILE A 180 -9.04 -9.77 -18.76
C ILE A 180 -9.21 -8.49 -17.93
N ILE A 181 -8.14 -7.96 -17.32
CA ILE A 181 -8.19 -6.72 -16.54
C ILE A 181 -7.71 -5.48 -17.30
N GLN A 182 -7.34 -5.60 -18.57
CA GLN A 182 -6.95 -4.45 -19.39
C GLN A 182 -8.10 -3.44 -19.56
N PRO A 183 -9.38 -3.85 -19.78
CA PRO A 183 -10.48 -2.90 -19.81
C PRO A 183 -10.73 -2.26 -18.44
N LYS A 184 -10.74 -0.91 -18.38
CA LYS A 184 -10.93 -0.16 -17.12
C LYS A 184 -12.22 -0.54 -16.40
N TRP A 185 -13.33 -0.74 -17.13
CA TRP A 185 -14.61 -1.11 -16.53
C TRP A 185 -14.56 -2.43 -15.74
N ILE A 186 -13.75 -3.41 -16.17
CA ILE A 186 -13.55 -4.66 -15.41
C ILE A 186 -12.82 -4.36 -14.09
N ARG A 187 -11.78 -3.53 -14.15
CA ARG A 187 -11.05 -3.12 -12.95
C ARG A 187 -11.93 -2.34 -11.97
N GLU A 188 -12.79 -1.44 -12.49
CA GLU A 188 -13.78 -0.72 -11.66
C GLU A 188 -14.74 -1.67 -10.96
N ILE A 189 -15.20 -2.72 -11.64
CA ILE A 189 -16.01 -3.77 -11.02
C ILE A 189 -15.25 -4.46 -9.90
N LEU A 190 -14.03 -4.93 -10.16
CA LEU A 190 -13.21 -5.61 -9.16
C LEU A 190 -12.97 -4.72 -7.93
N VAL A 191 -12.64 -3.45 -8.14
CA VAL A 191 -12.44 -2.47 -7.07
C VAL A 191 -13.73 -2.23 -6.29
N SER A 192 -14.89 -2.10 -6.97
CA SER A 192 -16.18 -1.91 -6.31
C SER A 192 -16.67 -3.11 -5.51
N LEU A 193 -16.21 -4.31 -5.86
CA LEU A 193 -16.50 -5.55 -5.12
C LEU A 193 -15.55 -5.76 -3.93
N THR A 194 -14.38 -5.15 -3.94
CA THR A 194 -13.31 -5.40 -2.97
C THR A 194 -12.95 -4.12 -2.21
N ILE A 195 -12.02 -3.33 -2.71
CA ILE A 195 -11.34 -2.22 -1.99
C ILE A 195 -12.33 -1.13 -1.56
N THR A 196 -13.27 -0.75 -2.43
CA THR A 196 -14.27 0.29 -2.11
C THR A 196 -15.61 -0.27 -1.60
N ASN A 197 -15.68 -1.58 -1.36
CA ASN A 197 -16.85 -2.22 -0.77
C ASN A 197 -16.78 -2.18 0.76
N PRO A 198 -17.62 -1.39 1.45
CA PRO A 198 -17.56 -1.30 2.91
C PRO A 198 -17.89 -2.61 3.62
N VAL A 199 -18.69 -3.49 2.98
CA VAL A 199 -19.01 -4.81 3.55
C VAL A 199 -17.80 -5.73 3.50
N ALA A 200 -16.92 -5.59 2.50
CA ALA A 200 -15.73 -6.43 2.35
C ALA A 200 -14.55 -5.96 3.21
N THR A 201 -14.52 -4.70 3.66
CA THR A 201 -13.34 -4.10 4.32
C THR A 201 -12.85 -4.91 5.51
N LYS A 202 -13.76 -5.32 6.42
CA LYS A 202 -13.38 -6.09 7.61
C LYS A 202 -12.80 -7.45 7.22
N THR A 203 -13.48 -8.18 6.33
CA THR A 203 -13.04 -9.51 5.87
C THR A 203 -11.70 -9.43 5.14
N LEU A 204 -11.48 -8.39 4.31
CA LEU A 204 -10.20 -8.17 3.66
C LEU A 204 -9.10 -7.87 4.69
N LEU A 205 -9.37 -7.03 5.69
CA LEU A 205 -8.42 -6.78 6.77
C LEU A 205 -8.10 -8.07 7.54
N GLU A 206 -9.12 -8.85 7.93
CA GLU A 206 -8.94 -10.14 8.58
C GLU A 206 -8.14 -11.13 7.73
N SER A 207 -8.24 -11.08 6.41
CA SER A 207 -7.47 -11.97 5.53
C SER A 207 -5.97 -11.65 5.50
N LEU A 208 -5.58 -10.41 5.82
CA LEU A 208 -4.20 -9.94 5.81
C LEU A 208 -3.48 -10.10 7.14
N ILE A 209 -4.18 -10.29 8.24
CA ILE A 209 -3.62 -10.37 9.59
C ILE A 209 -3.76 -11.77 10.18
N GLU A 210 -2.84 -12.18 11.04
CA GLU A 210 -2.93 -13.45 11.75
C GLU A 210 -3.89 -13.33 12.95
N LYS A 211 -3.74 -12.28 13.76
CA LYS A 211 -4.58 -12.00 14.93
C LYS A 211 -5.90 -11.34 14.50
N LYS A 212 -6.88 -12.16 14.04
CA LYS A 212 -8.15 -11.67 13.46
C LYS A 212 -8.94 -10.73 14.37
N GLU A 213 -8.84 -10.90 15.69
CA GLU A 213 -9.45 -10.02 16.69
C GLU A 213 -8.89 -8.59 16.66
N ARG A 214 -7.76 -8.37 16.00
CA ARG A 214 -7.16 -7.05 15.80
C ARG A 214 -7.77 -6.27 14.62
N ALA A 215 -8.65 -6.88 13.82
CA ALA A 215 -9.49 -6.18 12.85
C ALA A 215 -10.58 -5.34 13.56
N LEU A 216 -10.13 -4.42 14.41
CA LEU A 216 -10.99 -3.59 15.24
C LEU A 216 -11.86 -2.64 14.38
N PRO A 217 -13.07 -2.28 14.87
CA PRO A 217 -13.94 -1.35 14.15
C PRO A 217 -13.28 -0.02 13.79
N GLU A 218 -12.36 0.45 14.63
CA GLU A 218 -11.61 1.69 14.35
C GLU A 218 -10.73 1.58 13.09
N PHE A 219 -10.01 0.45 12.89
CA PHE A 219 -9.20 0.26 11.69
C PHE A 219 -10.06 0.08 10.44
N VAL A 220 -11.20 -0.60 10.56
CA VAL A 220 -12.19 -0.71 9.47
C VAL A 220 -12.68 0.70 9.08
N ALA A 221 -13.06 1.55 10.05
CA ALA A 221 -13.48 2.92 9.79
C ALA A 221 -12.36 3.79 9.18
N ILE A 222 -11.11 3.62 9.64
CA ILE A 222 -9.93 4.28 9.07
C ILE A 222 -9.80 3.92 7.59
N LEU A 223 -9.83 2.64 7.24
CA LEU A 223 -9.66 2.18 5.86
C LEU A 223 -10.81 2.64 4.95
N GLN A 224 -12.04 2.68 5.46
CA GLN A 224 -13.22 3.10 4.70
C GLN A 224 -13.27 4.60 4.46
N ARG A 225 -12.70 5.42 5.35
CA ARG A 225 -12.85 6.89 5.31
C ARG A 225 -12.50 7.50 3.96
N PRO A 226 -11.32 7.25 3.34
CA PRO A 226 -10.99 7.84 2.04
C PRO A 226 -11.74 7.20 0.87
N THR A 227 -12.40 6.04 1.04
CA THR A 227 -13.09 5.36 -0.07
C THR A 227 -14.39 6.04 -0.47
N THR A 228 -14.89 6.98 0.32
CA THR A 228 -16.10 7.76 0.01
C THR A 228 -15.81 9.09 -0.71
N GLN A 229 -14.54 9.40 -1.02
CA GLN A 229 -14.21 10.51 -1.89
C GLN A 229 -14.69 10.26 -3.32
N ARG A 230 -15.00 11.35 -4.04
CA ARG A 230 -15.38 11.30 -5.45
C ARG A 230 -14.33 10.56 -6.27
N ASP A 231 -14.79 9.78 -7.24
CA ASP A 231 -13.97 9.08 -8.23
C ASP A 231 -12.96 8.06 -7.65
N THR A 232 -13.14 7.61 -6.39
CA THR A 232 -12.22 6.67 -5.75
C THR A 232 -12.13 5.34 -6.49
N THR A 233 -13.28 4.75 -6.88
CA THR A 233 -13.29 3.47 -7.62
C THR A 233 -12.60 3.57 -8.98
N PRO A 234 -12.88 4.57 -9.85
CA PRO A 234 -12.16 4.75 -11.12
C PRO A 234 -10.65 4.94 -10.96
N ASP A 235 -10.22 5.72 -9.96
CA ASP A 235 -8.80 6.02 -9.75
C ASP A 235 -8.03 4.81 -9.20
N ILE A 236 -8.62 4.05 -8.27
CA ILE A 236 -8.04 2.79 -7.80
C ILE A 236 -8.03 1.74 -8.93
N ALA A 237 -9.02 1.76 -9.82
CA ALA A 237 -9.02 0.89 -10.99
C ALA A 237 -7.85 1.19 -11.95
N ASP A 238 -7.46 2.45 -12.11
CA ASP A 238 -6.26 2.80 -12.88
C ASP A 238 -4.98 2.31 -12.18
N TRP A 239 -4.88 2.45 -10.86
CA TRP A 239 -3.77 1.90 -10.08
C TRP A 239 -3.69 0.37 -10.16
N LEU A 240 -4.83 -0.34 -10.16
CA LEU A 240 -4.86 -1.81 -10.22
C LEU A 240 -4.14 -2.37 -11.45
N TYR A 241 -4.15 -1.63 -12.56
CA TYR A 241 -3.39 -1.98 -13.77
C TYR A 241 -1.88 -2.05 -13.50
N TYR A 242 -1.33 -1.04 -12.80
CA TYR A 242 0.09 -1.01 -12.44
C TYR A 242 0.44 -2.04 -11.36
N PHE A 243 -0.49 -2.31 -10.45
CA PHE A 243 -0.28 -3.27 -9.37
C PHE A 243 -0.22 -4.72 -9.85
N LEU A 244 -1.09 -5.10 -10.80
CA LEU A 244 -1.16 -6.45 -11.35
C LEU A 244 -0.31 -6.66 -12.60
N GLY A 245 0.21 -5.58 -13.17
CA GLY A 245 1.12 -5.63 -14.30
C GLY A 245 2.58 -5.54 -13.89
N ALA A 246 3.46 -5.86 -14.84
CA ALA A 246 4.89 -5.62 -14.65
C ALA A 246 5.18 -4.13 -14.79
N ASP A 247 5.72 -3.53 -13.75
CA ASP A 247 6.33 -2.21 -13.81
C ASP A 247 7.76 -2.34 -14.40
N ARG A 248 7.83 -2.51 -15.72
CA ARG A 248 9.09 -2.78 -16.46
C ARG A 248 10.14 -1.68 -16.31
N ASP A 249 9.70 -0.46 -15.99
CA ASP A 249 10.58 0.68 -15.81
C ASP A 249 11.06 0.86 -14.35
N ALA A 250 10.56 0.01 -13.45
CA ALA A 250 10.95 0.06 -12.05
C ALA A 250 12.30 -0.62 -11.83
N ILE A 251 13.29 0.12 -11.33
CA ILE A 251 14.58 -0.42 -10.91
C ILE A 251 14.39 -1.43 -9.77
N SER A 252 13.45 -1.14 -8.87
CA SER A 252 13.09 -2.00 -7.73
C SER A 252 12.41 -3.32 -8.11
N ALA A 253 12.05 -3.52 -9.39
CA ALA A 253 11.57 -4.79 -9.91
C ALA A 253 12.71 -5.69 -10.45
N ASP A 254 13.91 -5.16 -10.67
CA ASP A 254 15.08 -5.94 -11.09
C ASP A 254 15.85 -6.48 -9.87
N ARG A 255 15.85 -7.80 -9.69
CA ARG A 255 16.58 -8.49 -8.60
C ARG A 255 18.05 -8.08 -8.52
N ARG A 256 18.71 -7.84 -9.67
CA ARG A 256 20.14 -7.47 -9.73
C ARG A 256 20.43 -6.06 -9.19
N ALA A 257 19.41 -5.20 -9.13
CA ALA A 257 19.58 -3.83 -8.63
C ALA A 257 19.82 -3.78 -7.13
N TYR A 258 19.35 -4.78 -6.38
CA TYR A 258 19.44 -4.82 -4.91
C TYR A 258 20.88 -4.88 -4.41
N ALA A 259 21.76 -5.58 -5.10
CA ALA A 259 23.20 -5.62 -4.76
C ALA A 259 23.90 -4.24 -4.87
N ARG A 260 23.26 -3.25 -5.49
CA ARG A 260 23.79 -1.88 -5.64
C ARG A 260 23.31 -0.92 -4.53
N VAL A 261 22.43 -1.35 -3.65
CA VAL A 261 21.97 -0.58 -2.50
C VAL A 261 23.13 -0.46 -1.51
N LYS A 262 23.62 0.78 -1.28
CA LYS A 262 24.82 1.03 -0.46
C LYS A 262 24.49 1.52 0.95
N LEU A 263 23.22 1.85 1.21
CA LEU A 263 22.78 2.30 2.53
C LEU A 263 22.38 1.10 3.41
N PRO A 264 22.40 1.27 4.74
CA PRO A 264 21.95 0.23 5.66
C PRO A 264 20.49 -0.16 5.41
N VAL A 265 20.23 -1.47 5.42
CA VAL A 265 18.87 -2.02 5.22
C VAL A 265 18.49 -2.93 6.38
N THR A 266 17.26 -2.78 6.86
CA THR A 266 16.63 -3.70 7.80
C THR A 266 15.33 -4.25 7.21
N ILE A 267 15.12 -5.56 7.36
CA ILE A 267 13.89 -6.25 6.98
C ILE A 267 13.17 -6.64 8.26
N LEU A 268 11.92 -6.22 8.41
CA LEU A 268 10.99 -6.63 9.46
C LEU A 268 9.86 -7.43 8.82
N TRP A 269 9.54 -8.62 9.35
CA TRP A 269 8.58 -9.48 8.68
C TRP A 269 7.79 -10.34 9.65
N GLY A 270 6.46 -10.41 9.48
CA GLY A 270 5.61 -11.34 10.22
C GLY A 270 5.91 -12.79 9.84
N ASP A 271 6.17 -13.64 10.82
CA ASP A 271 6.45 -15.06 10.56
C ASP A 271 5.21 -15.87 10.15
N LYS A 272 4.02 -15.25 10.24
CA LYS A 272 2.71 -15.78 9.82
C LYS A 272 2.13 -15.00 8.63
N ASP A 273 2.95 -14.22 7.93
CA ASP A 273 2.48 -13.52 6.74
C ASP A 273 2.18 -14.52 5.61
N ASN A 274 0.89 -14.62 5.26
CA ASN A 274 0.38 -15.45 4.17
C ASN A 274 0.16 -14.69 2.86
N THR A 275 0.35 -13.37 2.88
CA THR A 275 0.22 -12.47 1.71
C THR A 275 1.56 -12.32 1.01
N THR A 276 2.61 -12.00 1.76
CA THR A 276 4.00 -12.07 1.33
C THR A 276 4.73 -13.06 2.23
N PRO A 277 4.74 -14.36 1.88
CA PRO A 277 5.31 -15.41 2.74
C PRO A 277 6.77 -15.14 3.11
N VAL A 278 7.18 -15.59 4.30
CA VAL A 278 8.50 -15.32 4.90
C VAL A 278 9.67 -15.74 3.99
N GLU A 279 9.44 -16.68 3.09
CA GLU A 279 10.41 -17.09 2.06
C GLU A 279 10.82 -15.91 1.15
N GLN A 280 9.92 -14.94 0.94
CA GLN A 280 10.25 -13.72 0.19
C GLN A 280 11.22 -12.83 0.97
N ALA A 281 11.10 -12.76 2.28
CA ALA A 281 12.06 -12.03 3.13
C ALA A 281 13.44 -12.69 3.12
N LEU A 282 13.50 -14.02 3.20
CA LEU A 282 14.74 -14.80 3.13
C LEU A 282 15.42 -14.63 1.77
N ASP A 283 14.66 -14.72 0.68
CA ASP A 283 15.15 -14.49 -0.67
C ASP A 283 15.68 -13.05 -0.83
N LEU A 284 14.89 -12.06 -0.44
CA LEU A 284 15.27 -10.65 -0.49
C LEU A 284 16.57 -10.37 0.29
N ARG A 285 16.73 -10.99 1.46
CA ARG A 285 17.96 -10.88 2.26
C ARG A 285 19.20 -11.32 1.50
N THR A 286 19.10 -12.31 0.59
CA THR A 286 20.23 -12.79 -0.23
C THR A 286 20.61 -11.82 -1.35
N LEU A 287 19.70 -10.93 -1.75
CA LEU A 287 19.94 -9.95 -2.82
C LEU A 287 20.58 -8.66 -2.32
N LEU A 288 20.42 -8.36 -1.04
CA LEU A 288 20.87 -7.15 -0.37
C LEU A 288 22.28 -7.33 0.19
N PRO A 289 23.00 -6.23 0.52
CA PRO A 289 24.31 -6.28 1.13
C PRO A 289 24.37 -7.18 2.39
N PRO A 290 25.52 -7.81 2.68
CA PRO A 290 25.66 -8.79 3.78
C PRO A 290 25.29 -8.25 5.17
N GLU A 291 25.47 -6.95 5.41
CA GLU A 291 25.12 -6.23 6.64
C GLU A 291 23.62 -6.03 6.85
N THR A 292 22.79 -6.34 5.84
CA THR A 292 21.33 -6.26 5.97
C THR A 292 20.83 -7.13 7.11
N THR A 293 20.07 -6.58 8.03
CA THR A 293 19.47 -7.33 9.14
C THR A 293 18.06 -7.81 8.76
N LEU A 294 17.72 -9.04 9.15
CA LEU A 294 16.35 -9.58 9.07
C LEU A 294 15.87 -9.87 10.49
N THR A 295 14.71 -9.35 10.84
CA THR A 295 14.01 -9.62 12.10
C THR A 295 12.64 -10.18 11.78
N LEU A 296 12.36 -11.40 12.22
CA LEU A 296 11.04 -12.00 12.16
C LEU A 296 10.23 -11.57 13.38
N LEU A 297 8.97 -11.23 13.17
CA LEU A 297 8.02 -10.79 14.19
C LEU A 297 7.11 -11.99 14.54
N PRO A 298 7.32 -12.64 15.68
CA PRO A 298 6.68 -13.91 15.98
C PRO A 298 5.16 -13.76 16.16
N GLY A 299 4.40 -14.65 15.51
CA GLY A 299 2.94 -14.70 15.59
C GLY A 299 2.23 -13.52 14.91
N LEU A 300 2.91 -12.77 14.03
CA LEU A 300 2.29 -11.66 13.29
C LEU A 300 2.15 -12.00 11.80
N GLY A 301 1.07 -11.53 11.20
CA GLY A 301 0.79 -11.61 9.77
C GLY A 301 1.30 -10.39 9.00
N HIS A 302 0.57 -10.02 7.94
CA HIS A 302 0.99 -9.02 6.95
C HIS A 302 0.95 -7.57 7.42
N ILE A 303 0.23 -7.25 8.51
CA ILE A 303 0.10 -5.86 8.98
C ILE A 303 0.53 -5.77 10.46
N PRO A 304 1.80 -5.99 10.77
CA PRO A 304 2.29 -6.13 12.15
C PRO A 304 2.07 -4.86 12.98
N GLN A 305 2.06 -3.67 12.37
CA GLN A 305 1.85 -2.38 13.04
C GLN A 305 0.44 -2.22 13.65
N ILE A 306 -0.54 -3.04 13.25
CA ILE A 306 -1.88 -3.06 13.87
C ILE A 306 -2.13 -4.33 14.67
N GLU A 307 -1.47 -5.44 14.32
CA GLU A 307 -1.65 -6.72 15.01
C GLU A 307 -1.04 -6.71 16.41
N ASP A 308 0.18 -6.20 16.52
CA ASP A 308 0.87 -5.99 17.79
C ASP A 308 1.73 -4.72 17.70
N PRO A 309 1.12 -3.53 17.92
CA PRO A 309 1.83 -2.28 17.84
C PRO A 309 3.03 -2.17 18.79
N ALA A 310 2.98 -2.83 19.95
CA ALA A 310 4.08 -2.79 20.91
C ALA A 310 5.30 -3.55 20.40
N LEU A 311 5.10 -4.81 19.97
CA LEU A 311 6.17 -5.63 19.40
C LEU A 311 6.74 -5.02 18.12
N PHE A 312 5.87 -4.55 17.23
CA PHE A 312 6.28 -3.91 15.97
C PHE A 312 7.11 -2.65 16.23
N ASN A 313 6.63 -1.74 17.08
CA ASN A 313 7.30 -0.47 17.33
C ASN A 313 8.65 -0.66 18.06
N ASP A 314 8.76 -1.63 18.96
CA ASP A 314 10.04 -2.00 19.59
C ASP A 314 11.05 -2.50 18.54
N ALA A 315 10.62 -3.39 17.64
CA ALA A 315 11.47 -3.88 16.54
C ALA A 315 11.87 -2.74 15.58
N LEU A 316 10.94 -1.86 15.25
CA LEU A 316 11.21 -0.71 14.37
C LEU A 316 12.19 0.27 15.03
N LEU A 317 12.00 0.63 16.30
CA LEU A 317 12.95 1.51 17.02
C LEU A 317 14.36 0.92 17.06
N LYS A 318 14.49 -0.39 17.32
CA LYS A 318 15.79 -1.08 17.26
C LYS A 318 16.40 -1.06 15.87
N ALA A 319 15.58 -1.17 14.82
CA ALA A 319 16.03 -1.03 13.43
C ALA A 319 16.53 0.39 13.16
N LEU A 320 15.76 1.42 13.53
CA LEU A 320 16.12 2.82 13.30
C LEU A 320 17.40 3.22 14.03
N GLY A 321 17.67 2.66 15.21
CA GLY A 321 18.90 2.91 15.97
C GLY A 321 20.18 2.36 15.31
N LYS A 322 20.06 1.54 14.28
CA LYS A 322 21.18 0.98 13.50
C LYS A 322 21.43 1.74 12.17
N LEU A 323 20.54 2.64 11.80
CA LEU A 323 20.50 3.38 10.53
C LEU A 323 20.85 4.87 10.74
#